data_1f77a1f589bf0e0c6008c3cf7aabff51
#
_entry.id   1f77a1f589bf0e0c6008c3cf7aabff51
#
_cell.length_a   1.000
_cell.length_b   1.000
_cell.length_c   1.000
_cell.angle_alpha   90.00
_cell.angle_beta   90.00
_cell.angle_gamma   90.00
#
_symmetry.space_group_name_H-M   'P 1'
#
loop_
_entity.id
_entity.type
_entity.pdbx_description
1 polymer ?
#
loop_
_entity_poly.entity_id
_entity_poly.type
_entity_poly.pdbx_seq_one_letter_code
_entity_poly.pdbx_strand_id
1 'polypeptide(L)' 'MMTESELENLVACYIHVEGYTDLRSIYYTMNQEYPGQFDRKTALTTIRKVLKEERNSYYA' A
#
# COMPACT_ATOMS: atom_id res chain seq x y z
N MET A 1 9.41 13.43 -1.22
CA MET A 1 8.12 12.71 -1.36
C MET A 1 8.32 11.45 -2.17
N MET A 2 7.65 10.38 -1.78
CA MET A 2 7.78 9.11 -2.47
C MET A 2 7.18 9.15 -3.87
N THR A 3 7.83 8.45 -4.81
CA THR A 3 7.29 8.28 -6.16
C THR A 3 6.17 7.24 -6.11
N GLU A 4 5.39 7.16 -7.20
CA GLU A 4 4.34 6.15 -7.29
C GLU A 4 4.91 4.73 -7.22
N SER A 5 6.04 4.49 -7.89
CA SER A 5 6.70 3.19 -7.83
C SER A 5 7.13 2.83 -6.42
N GLU A 6 7.67 3.79 -5.68
CA GLU A 6 8.07 3.56 -4.29
C GLU A 6 6.87 3.23 -3.42
N LEU A 7 5.75 3.93 -3.63
CA LEU A 7 4.53 3.65 -2.90
C LEU A 7 4.01 2.24 -3.20
N GLU A 8 3.99 1.85 -4.46
CA GLU A 8 3.55 0.52 -4.84
C GLU A 8 4.40 -0.56 -4.21
N ASN A 9 5.72 -0.38 -4.23
CA ASN A 9 6.65 -1.34 -3.63
C ASN A 9 6.47 -1.42 -2.12
N LEU A 10 6.27 -0.28 -1.47
CA LEU A 10 6.05 -0.24 -0.03
C LEU A 10 4.76 -0.97 0.35
N VAL A 11 3.67 -0.70 -0.37
CA VAL A 11 2.39 -1.36 -0.11
C VAL A 11 2.50 -2.86 -0.35
N ALA A 12 3.16 -3.27 -1.42
CA ALA A 12 3.38 -4.68 -1.71
C ALA A 12 4.15 -5.36 -0.58
N CYS A 13 5.12 -4.66 -0.02
CA CYS A 13 5.89 -5.17 1.12
C CYS A 13 5.00 -5.39 2.34
N TYR A 14 4.13 -4.44 2.65
CA TYR A 14 3.21 -4.60 3.77
C TYR A 14 2.30 -5.81 3.58
N ILE A 15 1.85 -6.03 2.36
CA ILE A 15 0.96 -7.15 2.07
C ILE A 15 1.70 -8.49 2.11
N HIS A 16 2.82 -8.57 1.42
CA HIS A 16 3.53 -9.84 1.26
C HIS A 16 4.42 -10.22 2.43
N VAL A 17 5.07 -9.25 3.04
CA VAL A 17 6.03 -9.52 4.10
C VAL A 17 5.35 -9.47 5.47
N GLU A 18 4.52 -8.46 5.70
CA GLU A 18 3.91 -8.26 7.02
C GLU A 18 2.49 -8.80 7.11
N GLY A 19 1.90 -9.20 5.99
CA GLY A 19 0.61 -9.87 5.98
C GLY A 19 -0.61 -8.99 6.17
N TYR A 20 -0.48 -7.70 5.97
CA TYR A 20 -1.65 -6.81 6.05
C TYR A 20 -2.61 -7.10 4.90
N THR A 21 -3.91 -7.09 5.19
CA THR A 21 -4.94 -7.43 4.22
C THR A 21 -5.98 -6.34 4.00
N ASP A 22 -5.94 -5.27 4.77
CA ASP A 22 -6.94 -4.21 4.65
C ASP A 22 -6.32 -2.83 4.50
N LEU A 23 -7.09 -1.96 3.84
CA LEU A 23 -6.69 -0.60 3.53
C LEU A 23 -6.29 0.20 4.77
N ARG A 24 -7.10 0.13 5.81
CA ARG A 24 -6.89 0.94 7.02
C ARG A 24 -5.58 0.63 7.71
N SER A 25 -5.30 -0.67 7.89
CA SER A 25 -4.06 -1.10 8.55
C SER A 25 -2.84 -0.65 7.77
N ILE A 26 -2.88 -0.82 6.47
CA ILE A 26 -1.77 -0.42 5.60
C ILE A 26 -1.57 1.10 5.67
N TYR A 27 -2.64 1.86 5.51
CA TYR A 27 -2.55 3.32 5.52
C TYR A 27 -2.07 3.85 6.86
N TYR A 28 -2.60 3.30 7.96
CA TYR A 28 -2.18 3.68 9.30
C TYR A 28 -0.69 3.44 9.49
N THR A 29 -0.22 2.26 9.10
CA THR A 29 1.19 1.90 9.25
C THR A 29 2.09 2.81 8.41
N MET A 30 1.67 3.12 7.18
CA MET A 30 2.41 4.03 6.31
C MET A 30 2.58 5.41 6.95
N ASN A 31 1.51 5.93 7.56
CA ASN A 31 1.56 7.23 8.22
C ASN A 31 2.47 7.21 9.45
N GLN A 32 2.57 6.09 10.13
CA GLN A 32 3.45 5.96 11.30
C GLN A 32 4.91 5.89 10.89
N GLU A 33 5.21 5.15 9.83
CA GLU A 33 6.59 4.89 9.42
C GLU A 33 7.15 5.96 8.48
N TYR A 34 6.30 6.55 7.65
CA TYR A 34 6.73 7.52 6.64
C TYR A 34 5.85 8.77 6.65
N PRO A 35 5.80 9.51 7.78
CA PRO A 35 4.93 10.68 7.87
C PRO A 35 5.34 11.75 6.86
N GLY A 36 4.35 12.30 6.15
CA GLY A 36 4.58 13.39 5.20
C GLY A 36 5.27 13.01 3.91
N GLN A 37 5.49 11.73 3.65
CA GLN A 37 6.21 11.27 2.46
C GLN A 37 5.30 11.00 1.26
N PHE A 38 4.01 11.11 1.43
CA PHE A 38 3.04 10.82 0.37
C PHE A 38 1.76 11.62 0.57
N ASP A 39 1.02 11.78 -0.52
CA ASP A 39 -0.28 12.42 -0.51
C ASP A 39 -1.34 11.37 -0.12
N ARG A 40 -2.30 11.77 0.71
CA ARG A 40 -3.34 10.84 1.19
C ARG A 40 -4.10 10.18 0.04
N LYS A 41 -4.54 10.99 -0.93
CA LYS A 41 -5.31 10.48 -2.05
C LYS A 41 -4.52 9.47 -2.88
N THR A 42 -3.28 9.81 -3.17
CA THR A 42 -2.39 8.94 -3.93
C THR A 42 -2.12 7.64 -3.18
N ALA A 43 -1.87 7.74 -1.88
CA ALA A 43 -1.62 6.56 -1.06
C ALA A 43 -2.83 5.63 -1.04
N LEU A 44 -4.02 6.17 -0.80
CA LEU A 44 -5.23 5.35 -0.75
C LEU A 44 -5.52 4.68 -2.10
N THR A 45 -5.33 5.41 -3.19
CA THR A 45 -5.52 4.86 -4.54
C THR A 45 -4.53 3.73 -4.81
N THR A 46 -3.27 3.93 -4.42
CA THR A 46 -2.22 2.93 -4.60
C THR A 46 -2.52 1.66 -3.78
N ILE A 47 -2.94 1.84 -2.53
CA ILE A 47 -3.26 0.69 -1.68
C ILE A 47 -4.40 -0.13 -2.29
N ARG A 48 -5.45 0.54 -2.75
CA ARG A 48 -6.58 -0.14 -3.38
C ARG A 48 -6.15 -0.91 -4.62
N LYS A 49 -5.31 -0.28 -5.43
CA LYS A 49 -4.79 -0.87 -6.65
C LYS A 49 -4.00 -2.15 -6.35
N VAL A 50 -3.07 -2.08 -5.42
CA VAL A 50 -2.21 -3.22 -5.09
C VAL A 50 -3.02 -4.35 -4.44
N LEU A 51 -3.94 -4.01 -3.53
CA LEU A 51 -4.80 -5.02 -2.92
C LEU A 51 -5.64 -5.73 -3.96
N LYS A 52 -6.15 -5.01 -4.95
CA LYS A 52 -6.94 -5.60 -6.02
C LYS A 52 -6.09 -6.51 -6.90
N GLU A 53 -4.88 -6.08 -7.23
CA GLU A 53 -3.95 -6.87 -8.03
C GLU A 53 -3.58 -8.18 -7.32
N GLU A 54 -3.36 -8.11 -6.02
CA GLU A 54 -3.07 -9.29 -5.21
C GLU A 54 -4.23 -10.27 -5.22
N ARG A 55 -5.46 -9.77 -5.06
CA ARG A 55 -6.65 -10.59 -5.09
C ARG A 55 -6.81 -11.28 -6.44
N ASN A 56 -6.61 -10.53 -7.53
CA ASN A 56 -6.72 -11.07 -8.88
C ASN A 56 -5.64 -12.12 -9.16
N SER A 57 -4.43 -11.86 -8.70
CA SER A 57 -3.32 -12.80 -8.85
C SER A 57 -3.59 -14.11 -8.13
N TYR A 58 -4.23 -14.03 -6.98
CA TYR A 58 -4.54 -15.21 -6.18
C TYR A 58 -5.55 -16.13 -6.89
N TYR A 59 -6.48 -15.54 -7.61
CA TYR A 59 -7.52 -16.31 -8.31
C TYR A 59 -7.22 -16.57 -9.78
N ALA A 60 -6.14 -16.03 -10.26
CA ALA A 60 -5.72 -16.27 -11.62
C ALA A 60 -4.98 -17.61 -11.70
#